data_8d5570e0e966c4af9f4cd8a850b78cf3
#
_entry.id   8d5570e0e966c4af9f4cd8a850b78cf3
#
_cell.length_a   1.000
_cell.length_b   1.000
_cell.length_c   1.000
_cell.angle_alpha   90.00
_cell.angle_beta   90.00
_cell.angle_gamma   90.00
#
_symmetry.space_group_name_H-M   'P 1'
#
loop_
_entity.id
_entity.type
_entity.pdbx_description
1 polymer ?
#
loop_
_entity_poly.entity_id
_entity_poly.type
_entity_poly.pdbx_seq_one_letter_code
_entity_poly.pdbx_strand_id
1 'polypeptide(L)'
;RKQEEKRMGRLLIIGCGGVAGVAIHKCCQNSKTFSEICIASRTKEKCDTLKKKLEATTDTKITTAQVDADKVEELVSLIRSYQPDAVLNVALPYQDLTIMEACLECKVDYIDTANYEPEDTDDPEWRAIYEKRCKEAGFTAYFDYSWQWAYRERFKEAGITALLGSGFDPGVTSVFTAYAMKHYFDQIDTIDILDCNGGDHGYPFATNFNPEINLREVSANGSYWENGHWVETEPMEIKREYNFPQVGEKDMYLLHHEEIESLAKNVPGVKRIRFFMTFGQSYLTHMKCLENVGMLSTSPINYEGREIVPIQFLKALLPDPASL
;
A
#
# COMPACT_ATOMS: atom_id res chain seq x y z
N ARG A 1 16.03 -39.79 -2.16
CA ARG A 1 15.09 -38.66 -2.22
C ARG A 1 15.51 -37.85 -3.43
N LYS A 2 14.74 -37.87 -4.55
CA LYS A 2 14.90 -36.99 -5.69
C LYS A 2 14.64 -35.57 -5.14
N GLN A 3 15.62 -34.67 -5.29
CA GLN A 3 15.34 -33.25 -5.20
C GLN A 3 14.30 -32.95 -6.30
N GLU A 4 13.08 -32.64 -5.93
CA GLU A 4 12.15 -31.99 -6.84
C GLU A 4 12.84 -30.70 -7.28
N GLU A 5 13.15 -30.59 -8.56
CA GLU A 5 13.56 -29.30 -9.15
C GLU A 5 12.46 -28.29 -8.82
N LYS A 6 12.80 -27.33 -8.00
CA LYS A 6 11.88 -26.27 -7.57
C LYS A 6 11.43 -25.57 -8.85
N ARG A 7 10.15 -25.77 -9.24
CA ARG A 7 9.53 -25.15 -10.40
C ARG A 7 9.75 -23.65 -10.29
N MET A 8 10.29 -23.04 -11.33
CA MET A 8 10.50 -21.59 -11.34
C MET A 8 9.14 -20.89 -11.38
N GLY A 9 8.93 -19.92 -10.51
CA GLY A 9 7.63 -19.33 -10.25
C GLY A 9 7.13 -18.40 -11.36
N ARG A 10 5.83 -18.48 -11.63
CA ARG A 10 5.08 -17.58 -12.51
C ARG A 10 4.33 -16.60 -11.66
N LEU A 11 4.58 -15.30 -11.85
CA LEU A 11 3.95 -14.24 -11.05
C LEU A 11 3.03 -13.39 -11.94
N LEU A 12 1.78 -13.22 -11.52
CA LEU A 12 0.89 -12.22 -12.08
C LEU A 12 0.93 -10.97 -11.19
N ILE A 13 1.26 -9.83 -11.78
CA ILE A 13 1.35 -8.55 -11.07
C ILE A 13 0.22 -7.65 -11.55
N ILE A 14 -0.67 -7.28 -10.64
CA ILE A 14 -1.77 -6.36 -10.89
C ILE A 14 -1.36 -4.97 -10.42
N GLY A 15 -1.25 -4.05 -11.36
CA GLY A 15 -0.77 -2.70 -11.14
C GLY A 15 0.46 -2.37 -11.99
N CYS A 16 0.59 -1.10 -12.40
CA CYS A 16 1.71 -0.61 -13.20
C CYS A 16 2.02 0.87 -12.86
N GLY A 17 2.00 1.20 -11.56
CA GLY A 17 2.39 2.51 -11.01
C GLY A 17 3.83 2.53 -10.52
N GLY A 18 4.20 3.53 -9.72
CA GLY A 18 5.55 3.71 -9.17
C GLY A 18 6.03 2.50 -8.36
N VAL A 19 5.25 2.07 -7.37
CA VAL A 19 5.55 0.88 -6.54
C VAL A 19 5.67 -0.38 -7.39
N ALA A 20 4.73 -0.58 -8.34
CA ALA A 20 4.79 -1.71 -9.28
C ALA A 20 6.08 -1.73 -10.09
N GLY A 21 6.54 -0.57 -10.58
CA GLY A 21 7.80 -0.45 -11.32
C GLY A 21 9.00 -0.97 -10.53
N VAL A 22 9.10 -0.59 -9.26
CA VAL A 22 10.17 -1.07 -8.36
C VAL A 22 10.06 -2.56 -8.10
N ALA A 23 8.87 -3.05 -7.72
CA ALA A 23 8.63 -4.47 -7.43
C ALA A 23 8.94 -5.36 -8.63
N ILE A 24 8.47 -5.00 -9.83
CA ILE A 24 8.72 -5.72 -11.08
C ILE A 24 10.22 -5.76 -11.39
N HIS A 25 10.92 -4.62 -11.25
CA HIS A 25 12.37 -4.58 -11.44
C HIS A 25 13.08 -5.55 -10.50
N LYS A 26 12.71 -5.56 -9.21
CA LYS A 26 13.30 -6.48 -8.20
C LYS A 26 12.99 -7.95 -8.51
N CYS A 27 11.80 -8.27 -8.95
CA CYS A 27 11.46 -9.62 -9.43
C CYS A 27 12.34 -10.02 -10.63
N CYS A 28 12.52 -9.12 -11.59
CA CYS A 28 13.39 -9.34 -12.76
C CYS A 28 14.86 -9.57 -12.39
N GLN A 29 15.36 -8.97 -11.31
CA GLN A 29 16.71 -9.24 -10.77
C GLN A 29 16.84 -10.65 -10.17
N ASN A 30 15.72 -11.32 -9.88
CA ASN A 30 15.64 -12.63 -9.28
C ASN A 30 15.03 -13.67 -10.23
N SER A 31 15.49 -13.71 -11.48
CA SER A 31 14.95 -14.56 -12.56
C SER A 31 14.96 -16.07 -12.24
N LYS A 32 15.86 -16.52 -11.36
CA LYS A 32 15.87 -17.91 -10.84
C LYS A 32 14.63 -18.26 -10.01
N THR A 33 14.01 -17.28 -9.38
CA THR A 33 12.78 -17.42 -8.61
C THR A 33 11.57 -17.09 -9.46
N PHE A 34 11.64 -15.98 -10.21
CA PHE A 34 10.56 -15.46 -11.06
C PHE A 34 10.94 -15.66 -12.53
N SER A 35 10.66 -16.85 -13.07
CA SER A 35 10.99 -17.17 -14.46
C SER A 35 10.08 -16.49 -15.48
N GLU A 36 8.83 -16.27 -15.10
CA GLU A 36 7.83 -15.59 -15.92
C GLU A 36 7.03 -14.60 -15.09
N ILE A 37 6.82 -13.40 -15.64
CA ILE A 37 5.99 -12.36 -15.05
C ILE A 37 4.97 -11.89 -16.08
N CYS A 38 3.71 -11.75 -15.66
CA CYS A 38 2.69 -11.02 -16.41
C CYS A 38 2.37 -9.71 -15.67
N ILE A 39 2.57 -8.59 -16.33
CA ILE A 39 2.21 -7.26 -15.83
C ILE A 39 0.85 -6.89 -16.37
N ALA A 40 -0.12 -6.62 -15.50
CA ALA A 40 -1.48 -6.32 -15.92
C ALA A 40 -2.02 -5.04 -15.25
N SER A 41 -2.68 -4.22 -16.04
CA SER A 41 -3.37 -3.01 -15.56
C SER A 41 -4.46 -2.59 -16.53
N ARG A 42 -5.27 -1.59 -16.17
CA ARG A 42 -6.27 -1.00 -17.06
C ARG A 42 -5.65 -0.36 -18.31
N THR A 43 -4.42 0.16 -18.18
CA THR A 43 -3.68 0.81 -19.27
C THR A 43 -2.54 -0.10 -19.73
N LYS A 44 -2.83 -0.96 -20.70
CA LYS A 44 -1.87 -1.94 -21.23
C LYS A 44 -0.59 -1.29 -21.76
N GLU A 45 -0.68 -0.10 -22.33
CA GLU A 45 0.46 0.65 -22.89
C GLU A 45 1.52 1.00 -21.82
N LYS A 46 1.10 1.26 -20.58
CA LYS A 46 2.03 1.43 -19.44
C LYS A 46 2.78 0.13 -19.17
N CYS A 47 2.10 -1.00 -19.16
CA CYS A 47 2.71 -2.32 -18.97
C CYS A 47 3.70 -2.65 -20.10
N ASP A 48 3.33 -2.38 -21.34
CA ASP A 48 4.19 -2.60 -22.53
C ASP A 48 5.44 -1.71 -22.50
N THR A 49 5.32 -0.48 -22.02
CA THR A 49 6.43 0.45 -21.84
C THR A 49 7.41 -0.05 -20.78
N LEU A 50 6.89 -0.50 -19.64
CA LEU A 50 7.72 -1.05 -18.56
C LEU A 50 8.40 -2.35 -19.01
N LYS A 51 7.68 -3.24 -19.69
CA LYS A 51 8.26 -4.43 -20.29
C LYS A 51 9.47 -4.08 -21.19
N LYS A 52 9.32 -3.15 -22.13
CA LYS A 52 10.41 -2.73 -23.03
C LYS A 52 11.65 -2.22 -22.30
N LYS A 53 11.48 -1.55 -21.16
CA LYS A 53 12.60 -1.08 -20.33
C LYS A 53 13.36 -2.23 -19.67
N LEU A 54 12.68 -3.31 -19.32
CA LEU A 54 13.24 -4.38 -18.48
C LEU A 54 13.67 -5.62 -19.26
N GLU A 55 12.98 -5.98 -20.35
CA GLU A 55 13.22 -7.25 -21.08
C GLU A 55 14.64 -7.44 -21.61
N ALA A 56 15.36 -6.34 -21.83
CA ALA A 56 16.76 -6.40 -22.28
C ALA A 56 17.77 -6.62 -21.13
N THR A 57 17.32 -6.53 -19.86
CA THR A 57 18.18 -6.58 -18.66
C THR A 57 17.92 -7.77 -17.76
N THR A 58 17.04 -8.68 -18.18
CA THR A 58 16.63 -9.83 -17.34
C THR A 58 16.43 -11.10 -18.17
N ASP A 59 16.64 -12.24 -17.55
CA ASP A 59 16.28 -13.56 -18.10
C ASP A 59 14.82 -13.93 -17.80
N THR A 60 14.11 -13.12 -16.99
CA THR A 60 12.69 -13.32 -16.71
C THR A 60 11.86 -13.03 -17.95
N LYS A 61 11.01 -13.95 -18.35
CA LYS A 61 10.08 -13.75 -19.46
C LYS A 61 8.94 -12.83 -19.03
N ILE A 62 8.83 -11.66 -19.67
CA ILE A 62 7.81 -10.67 -19.35
C ILE A 62 6.69 -10.69 -20.40
N THR A 63 5.46 -10.84 -19.95
CA THR A 63 4.24 -10.67 -20.74
C THR A 63 3.39 -9.53 -20.15
N THR A 64 2.45 -9.02 -20.93
CA THR A 64 1.56 -7.94 -20.50
C THR A 64 0.12 -8.30 -20.82
N ALA A 65 -0.80 -7.80 -19.99
CA ALA A 65 -2.22 -7.95 -20.21
C ALA A 65 -2.97 -6.65 -19.85
N GLN A 66 -4.16 -6.49 -20.39
CA GLN A 66 -5.11 -5.51 -19.93
C GLN A 66 -6.09 -6.19 -18.99
N VAL A 67 -6.39 -5.56 -17.86
CA VAL A 67 -7.40 -6.04 -16.91
C VAL A 67 -7.96 -4.86 -16.13
N ASP A 68 -9.25 -4.87 -15.92
CA ASP A 68 -9.93 -4.01 -14.98
C ASP A 68 -10.04 -4.75 -13.62
N ALA A 69 -9.24 -4.31 -12.65
CA ALA A 69 -9.18 -4.97 -11.35
C ALA A 69 -10.41 -4.72 -10.45
N ASP A 70 -11.34 -3.87 -10.89
CA ASP A 70 -12.65 -3.73 -10.25
C ASP A 70 -13.62 -4.85 -10.67
N LYS A 71 -13.22 -5.69 -11.63
CA LYS A 71 -14.07 -6.76 -12.19
C LYS A 71 -13.49 -8.15 -11.93
N VAL A 72 -14.11 -8.87 -11.03
CA VAL A 72 -13.69 -10.23 -10.64
C VAL A 72 -13.61 -11.16 -11.86
N GLU A 73 -14.57 -11.10 -12.79
CA GLU A 73 -14.64 -11.98 -13.97
C GLU A 73 -13.44 -11.76 -14.92
N GLU A 74 -12.98 -10.51 -15.10
CA GLU A 74 -11.81 -10.20 -15.93
C GLU A 74 -10.53 -10.75 -15.26
N LEU A 75 -10.39 -10.58 -13.95
CA LEU A 75 -9.30 -11.12 -13.15
C LEU A 75 -9.27 -12.65 -13.21
N VAL A 76 -10.41 -13.31 -12.99
CA VAL A 76 -10.54 -14.78 -13.08
C VAL A 76 -10.13 -15.29 -14.45
N SER A 77 -10.61 -14.63 -15.52
CA SER A 77 -10.25 -14.98 -16.90
C SER A 77 -8.75 -14.87 -17.13
N LEU A 78 -8.12 -13.80 -16.66
CA LEU A 78 -6.68 -13.59 -16.78
C LEU A 78 -5.89 -14.62 -15.98
N ILE A 79 -6.25 -14.87 -14.70
CA ILE A 79 -5.60 -15.86 -13.86
C ILE A 79 -5.67 -17.24 -14.47
N ARG A 80 -6.83 -17.66 -14.95
CA ARG A 80 -7.02 -18.97 -15.60
C ARG A 80 -6.21 -19.12 -16.90
N SER A 81 -6.11 -18.05 -17.69
CA SER A 81 -5.35 -18.09 -18.94
C SER A 81 -3.85 -18.07 -18.71
N TYR A 82 -3.37 -17.29 -17.75
CA TYR A 82 -1.96 -17.15 -17.46
C TYR A 82 -1.43 -18.26 -16.52
N GLN A 83 -2.26 -18.77 -15.62
CA GLN A 83 -1.92 -19.81 -14.62
C GLN A 83 -0.71 -19.43 -13.74
N PRO A 84 -0.77 -18.33 -12.99
CA PRO A 84 0.30 -17.93 -12.08
C PRO A 84 0.38 -18.86 -10.85
N ASP A 85 1.55 -18.92 -10.23
CA ASP A 85 1.73 -19.53 -8.91
C ASP A 85 1.26 -18.60 -7.79
N ALA A 86 1.36 -17.26 -8.00
CA ALA A 86 0.87 -16.25 -7.08
C ALA A 86 0.44 -14.98 -7.84
N VAL A 87 -0.44 -14.20 -7.21
CA VAL A 87 -0.83 -12.86 -7.65
C VAL A 87 -0.25 -11.84 -6.68
N LEU A 88 0.56 -10.90 -7.20
CA LEU A 88 1.04 -9.74 -6.47
C LEU A 88 0.15 -8.53 -6.82
N ASN A 89 -0.57 -8.05 -5.83
CA ASN A 89 -1.38 -6.86 -5.93
C ASN A 89 -0.54 -5.61 -5.54
N VAL A 90 -0.27 -4.77 -6.50
CA VAL A 90 0.32 -3.43 -6.36
C VAL A 90 -0.51 -2.40 -7.11
N ALA A 91 -1.81 -2.68 -7.24
CA ALA A 91 -2.84 -1.75 -7.69
C ALA A 91 -3.19 -0.76 -6.57
N LEU A 92 -4.28 -0.03 -6.72
CA LEU A 92 -4.77 0.80 -5.64
C LEU A 92 -5.47 -0.06 -4.57
N PRO A 93 -5.50 0.37 -3.32
CA PRO A 93 -6.10 -0.39 -2.21
C PRO A 93 -7.60 -0.66 -2.40
N TYR A 94 -8.27 0.10 -3.25
CA TYR A 94 -9.70 -0.10 -3.62
C TYR A 94 -9.97 -1.47 -4.25
N GLN A 95 -8.98 -2.07 -4.93
CA GLN A 95 -9.11 -3.32 -5.67
C GLN A 95 -8.73 -4.56 -4.87
N ASP A 96 -8.29 -4.44 -3.62
CA ASP A 96 -7.78 -5.57 -2.84
C ASP A 96 -8.80 -6.72 -2.75
N LEU A 97 -10.05 -6.41 -2.39
CA LEU A 97 -11.06 -7.43 -2.17
C LEU A 97 -11.51 -8.11 -3.47
N THR A 98 -11.59 -7.39 -4.59
CA THR A 98 -11.91 -7.98 -5.90
C THR A 98 -10.81 -8.91 -6.39
N ILE A 99 -9.54 -8.56 -6.17
CA ILE A 99 -8.40 -9.41 -6.51
C ILE A 99 -8.35 -10.65 -5.59
N MET A 100 -8.59 -10.49 -4.27
CA MET A 100 -8.68 -11.62 -3.33
C MET A 100 -9.80 -12.59 -3.72
N GLU A 101 -10.96 -12.09 -4.12
CA GLU A 101 -12.09 -12.92 -4.59
C GLU A 101 -11.70 -13.73 -5.83
N ALA A 102 -11.05 -13.11 -6.80
CA ALA A 102 -10.56 -13.80 -8.00
C ALA A 102 -9.50 -14.86 -7.68
N CYS A 103 -8.59 -14.58 -6.73
CA CYS A 103 -7.60 -15.54 -6.26
C CYS A 103 -8.25 -16.74 -5.57
N LEU A 104 -9.29 -16.54 -4.76
CA LEU A 104 -10.07 -17.61 -4.14
C LEU A 104 -10.74 -18.50 -5.18
N GLU A 105 -11.41 -17.89 -6.17
CA GLU A 105 -12.08 -18.65 -7.24
C GLU A 105 -11.11 -19.50 -8.05
N CYS A 106 -9.91 -18.97 -8.29
CA CYS A 106 -8.87 -19.66 -9.06
C CYS A 106 -7.93 -20.55 -8.22
N LYS A 107 -8.03 -20.48 -6.90
CA LYS A 107 -7.13 -21.16 -5.93
C LYS A 107 -5.66 -20.83 -6.14
N VAL A 108 -5.35 -19.53 -6.16
CA VAL A 108 -3.99 -19.00 -6.35
C VAL A 108 -3.62 -18.16 -5.14
N ASP A 109 -2.36 -18.21 -4.72
CA ASP A 109 -1.84 -17.41 -3.62
C ASP A 109 -1.91 -15.91 -3.93
N TYR A 110 -2.18 -15.11 -2.91
CA TYR A 110 -2.34 -13.67 -2.97
C TYR A 110 -1.30 -12.96 -2.13
N ILE A 111 -0.78 -11.84 -2.62
CA ILE A 111 0.15 -10.97 -1.90
C ILE A 111 -0.26 -9.52 -2.16
N ASP A 112 -0.34 -8.69 -1.12
CA ASP A 112 -0.52 -7.23 -1.25
C ASP A 112 0.54 -6.44 -0.49
N THR A 113 0.50 -5.12 -0.65
CA THR A 113 1.45 -4.17 -0.03
C THR A 113 0.77 -3.15 0.87
N ALA A 114 -0.54 -3.13 0.93
CA ALA A 114 -1.34 -2.19 1.71
C ALA A 114 -2.68 -2.83 2.12
N ASN A 115 -3.38 -2.21 3.06
CA ASN A 115 -4.73 -2.63 3.42
C ASN A 115 -5.78 -2.09 2.44
N TYR A 116 -6.91 -2.78 2.37
CA TYR A 116 -8.07 -2.32 1.61
C TYR A 116 -8.53 -0.97 2.13
N GLU A 117 -8.70 -0.08 1.20
CA GLU A 117 -9.33 1.20 1.41
C GLU A 117 -10.56 1.30 0.50
N PRO A 118 -11.75 1.47 1.07
CA PRO A 118 -12.94 1.67 0.25
C PRO A 118 -12.84 2.99 -0.50
N GLU A 119 -13.35 3.02 -1.72
CA GLU A 119 -13.54 4.29 -2.44
C GLU A 119 -14.42 5.21 -1.61
N ASP A 120 -14.07 6.49 -1.57
CA ASP A 120 -14.96 7.49 -0.98
C ASP A 120 -16.27 7.47 -1.74
N THR A 121 -17.27 6.93 -1.09
CA THR A 121 -18.62 6.86 -1.63
C THR A 121 -19.56 7.65 -0.75
N ASP A 122 -20.49 8.32 -1.38
CA ASP A 122 -21.62 8.94 -0.71
C ASP A 122 -22.70 7.93 -0.28
N ASP A 123 -22.45 6.61 -0.49
CA ASP A 123 -23.34 5.55 -0.05
C ASP A 123 -23.46 5.55 1.48
N PRO A 124 -24.61 5.92 2.06
CA PRO A 124 -24.79 6.01 3.50
C PRO A 124 -24.68 4.66 4.20
N GLU A 125 -25.05 3.58 3.54
CA GLU A 125 -25.01 2.22 4.10
C GLU A 125 -23.55 1.79 4.27
N TRP A 126 -22.76 2.04 3.25
CA TRP A 126 -21.33 1.76 3.28
C TRP A 126 -20.61 2.59 4.35
N ARG A 127 -20.87 3.90 4.43
CA ARG A 127 -20.32 4.77 5.49
C ARG A 127 -20.65 4.26 6.89
N ALA A 128 -21.90 3.87 7.13
CA ALA A 128 -22.32 3.36 8.43
C ALA A 128 -21.59 2.07 8.84
N ILE A 129 -21.33 1.17 7.90
CA ILE A 129 -20.55 -0.04 8.13
C ILE A 129 -19.11 0.33 8.51
N TYR A 130 -18.52 1.26 7.78
CA TYR A 130 -17.16 1.69 7.96
C TYR A 130 -16.95 2.41 9.30
N GLU A 131 -17.76 3.40 9.60
CA GLU A 131 -17.74 4.13 10.87
C GLU A 131 -17.92 3.17 12.07
N LYS A 132 -18.79 2.17 11.93
CA LYS A 132 -18.97 1.14 12.96
C LYS A 132 -17.67 0.35 13.18
N ARG A 133 -16.97 -0.05 12.14
CA ARG A 133 -15.70 -0.78 12.25
C ARG A 133 -14.60 0.04 12.90
N CYS A 134 -14.44 1.30 12.49
CA CYS A 134 -13.50 2.21 13.13
C CYS A 134 -13.79 2.35 14.63
N LYS A 135 -15.06 2.53 15.00
CA LYS A 135 -15.48 2.62 16.39
C LYS A 135 -15.23 1.34 17.19
N GLU A 136 -15.45 0.18 16.59
CA GLU A 136 -15.17 -1.13 17.21
C GLU A 136 -13.67 -1.35 17.39
N ALA A 137 -12.84 -0.84 16.47
CA ALA A 137 -11.39 -0.86 16.56
C ALA A 137 -10.83 0.19 17.54
N GLY A 138 -11.65 1.16 17.98
CA GLY A 138 -11.28 2.18 18.97
C GLY A 138 -10.54 3.38 18.40
N PHE A 139 -10.63 3.63 17.08
CA PHE A 139 -10.06 4.80 16.42
C PHE A 139 -10.90 5.21 15.22
N THR A 140 -10.66 6.40 14.68
CA THR A 140 -11.39 6.97 13.54
C THR A 140 -10.60 6.93 12.22
N ALA A 141 -9.40 6.36 12.23
CA ALA A 141 -8.58 6.24 11.03
C ALA A 141 -9.22 5.32 9.97
N TYR A 142 -8.99 5.64 8.71
CA TYR A 142 -9.61 5.00 7.56
C TYR A 142 -8.92 3.70 7.14
N PHE A 143 -7.88 3.23 7.84
CA PHE A 143 -7.02 2.14 7.43
C PHE A 143 -7.15 0.98 8.42
N ASP A 144 -7.62 -0.18 7.93
CA ASP A 144 -7.91 -1.34 8.75
C ASP A 144 -7.87 -2.63 7.90
N TYR A 145 -7.09 -3.60 8.35
CA TYR A 145 -7.02 -4.92 7.71
C TYR A 145 -8.24 -5.81 7.95
N SER A 146 -9.23 -5.39 8.74
CA SER A 146 -10.38 -6.23 9.08
C SER A 146 -11.15 -6.74 7.85
N TRP A 147 -11.15 -5.98 6.75
CA TRP A 147 -11.76 -6.36 5.49
C TRP A 147 -11.08 -7.56 4.85
N GLN A 148 -9.76 -7.54 4.75
CA GLN A 148 -8.98 -8.66 4.23
C GLN A 148 -8.98 -9.85 5.20
N TRP A 149 -8.91 -9.61 6.52
CA TRP A 149 -9.01 -10.66 7.53
C TRP A 149 -10.35 -11.40 7.51
N ALA A 150 -11.43 -10.80 7.02
CA ALA A 150 -12.71 -11.48 6.83
C ALA A 150 -12.62 -12.64 5.83
N TYR A 151 -11.62 -12.65 4.95
CA TYR A 151 -11.37 -13.72 4.00
C TYR A 151 -10.60 -14.92 4.57
N ARG A 152 -10.07 -14.81 5.79
CA ARG A 152 -9.15 -15.80 6.40
C ARG A 152 -9.62 -17.24 6.29
N GLU A 153 -10.84 -17.53 6.74
CA GLU A 153 -11.34 -18.92 6.75
C GLU A 153 -11.56 -19.44 5.31
N ARG A 154 -12.02 -18.58 4.40
CA ARG A 154 -12.19 -18.95 2.98
C ARG A 154 -10.84 -19.30 2.31
N PHE A 155 -9.78 -18.55 2.57
CA PHE A 155 -8.42 -18.85 2.08
C PHE A 155 -7.89 -20.15 2.68
N LYS A 156 -8.10 -20.37 3.98
CA LYS A 156 -7.70 -21.58 4.66
C LYS A 156 -8.43 -22.83 4.12
N GLU A 157 -9.74 -22.74 3.90
CA GLU A 157 -10.52 -23.83 3.29
C GLU A 157 -10.11 -24.11 1.84
N ALA A 158 -9.76 -23.09 1.08
CA ALA A 158 -9.24 -23.23 -0.28
C ALA A 158 -7.83 -23.81 -0.33
N GLY A 159 -7.10 -23.83 0.80
CA GLY A 159 -5.72 -24.32 0.89
C GLY A 159 -4.70 -23.39 0.22
N ILE A 160 -4.98 -22.10 0.16
CA ILE A 160 -4.13 -21.05 -0.40
C ILE A 160 -3.72 -20.02 0.64
N THR A 161 -2.70 -19.23 0.35
CA THR A 161 -2.13 -18.22 1.26
C THR A 161 -2.51 -16.83 0.79
N ALA A 162 -2.88 -15.96 1.74
CA ALA A 162 -2.87 -14.51 1.56
C ALA A 162 -1.78 -13.91 2.45
N LEU A 163 -0.78 -13.25 1.85
CA LEU A 163 0.23 -12.49 2.56
C LEU A 163 -0.13 -11.01 2.47
N LEU A 164 -0.57 -10.45 3.59
CA LEU A 164 -1.07 -9.08 3.67
C LEU A 164 0.02 -8.12 4.13
N GLY A 165 0.05 -6.92 3.57
CA GLY A 165 0.97 -5.86 3.97
C GLY A 165 2.43 -6.22 3.76
N SER A 166 2.80 -6.79 2.61
CA SER A 166 4.17 -7.21 2.30
C SER A 166 4.91 -6.16 1.46
N GLY A 167 4.81 -4.89 1.88
CA GLY A 167 5.50 -3.76 1.29
C GLY A 167 6.77 -3.38 2.06
N PHE A 168 7.09 -2.09 2.06
CA PHE A 168 8.17 -1.53 2.86
C PHE A 168 7.64 -1.18 4.26
N ASP A 169 6.65 -0.35 4.33
CA ASP A 169 5.78 0.01 5.43
C ASP A 169 4.32 -0.02 4.92
N PRO A 170 3.54 -0.99 5.37
CA PRO A 170 3.84 -2.18 6.17
C PRO A 170 4.66 -3.25 5.42
N GLY A 171 5.42 -4.03 6.17
CA GLY A 171 6.13 -5.22 5.66
C GLY A 171 7.55 -5.33 6.18
N VAL A 172 8.51 -4.61 5.60
CA VAL A 172 9.93 -4.63 6.01
C VAL A 172 10.08 -4.18 7.48
N THR A 173 9.32 -3.18 7.91
CA THR A 173 9.27 -2.72 9.31
C THR A 173 8.88 -3.82 10.28
N SER A 174 7.88 -4.63 9.93
CA SER A 174 7.46 -5.81 10.72
C SER A 174 8.53 -6.90 10.73
N VAL A 175 9.21 -7.15 9.59
CA VAL A 175 10.31 -8.12 9.49
C VAL A 175 11.50 -7.68 10.35
N PHE A 176 11.87 -6.40 10.32
CA PHE A 176 12.95 -5.88 11.16
C PHE A 176 12.61 -5.99 12.64
N THR A 177 11.37 -5.71 13.03
CA THR A 177 10.92 -5.90 14.42
C THR A 177 11.01 -7.37 14.85
N ALA A 178 10.51 -8.29 14.02
CA ALA A 178 10.59 -9.74 14.28
C ALA A 178 12.04 -10.23 14.37
N TYR A 179 12.93 -9.71 13.52
CA TYR A 179 14.34 -10.02 13.56
C TYR A 179 15.00 -9.48 14.83
N ALA A 180 14.67 -8.26 15.24
CA ALA A 180 15.17 -7.65 16.47
C ALA A 180 14.73 -8.44 17.71
N MET A 181 13.43 -8.82 17.78
CA MET A 181 12.92 -9.70 18.85
C MET A 181 13.68 -11.01 18.95
N LYS A 182 14.02 -11.61 17.83
CA LYS A 182 14.70 -12.90 17.79
C LYS A 182 16.17 -12.84 18.18
N HIS A 183 16.85 -11.74 17.88
CA HIS A 183 18.31 -11.70 17.92
C HIS A 183 18.94 -10.67 18.87
N TYR A 184 18.18 -9.64 19.27
CA TYR A 184 18.77 -8.51 19.99
C TYR A 184 18.08 -8.14 21.30
N PHE A 185 16.80 -8.49 21.47
CA PHE A 185 16.00 -8.09 22.63
C PHE A 185 15.32 -9.27 23.28
N ASP A 186 15.40 -9.37 24.60
CA ASP A 186 14.61 -10.29 25.41
C ASP A 186 13.16 -9.82 25.52
N GLN A 187 12.96 -8.48 25.50
CA GLN A 187 11.66 -7.82 25.51
C GLN A 187 11.74 -6.49 24.76
N ILE A 188 10.70 -6.17 24.02
CA ILE A 188 10.51 -4.86 23.36
C ILE A 188 9.39 -4.12 24.06
N ASP A 189 9.72 -3.02 24.75
CA ASP A 189 8.75 -2.16 25.42
C ASP A 189 8.17 -1.10 24.48
N THR A 190 8.98 -0.56 23.57
CA THR A 190 8.57 0.51 22.67
C THR A 190 9.12 0.32 21.26
N ILE A 191 8.32 0.70 20.26
CA ILE A 191 8.68 0.71 18.85
C ILE A 191 8.36 2.10 18.29
N ASP A 192 9.37 2.78 17.77
CA ASP A 192 9.20 3.98 16.96
C ASP A 192 9.71 3.65 15.55
N ILE A 193 8.82 3.68 14.57
CA ILE A 193 9.14 3.52 13.16
C ILE A 193 9.36 4.91 12.60
N LEU A 194 10.53 5.13 11.96
CA LEU A 194 10.93 6.43 11.45
C LEU A 194 11.17 6.30 9.94
N ASP A 195 10.16 6.67 9.13
CA ASP A 195 10.28 6.69 7.68
C ASP A 195 10.90 8.00 7.22
N CYS A 196 11.96 7.91 6.41
CA CYS A 196 12.71 9.06 5.93
C CYS A 196 12.84 9.05 4.41
N ASN A 197 12.22 10.04 3.77
CA ASN A 197 12.52 10.34 2.39
C ASN A 197 13.74 11.26 2.30
N GLY A 198 14.85 10.73 1.81
CA GLY A 198 16.10 11.47 1.55
C GLY A 198 16.25 11.92 0.09
N GLY A 199 15.27 11.64 -0.77
CA GLY A 199 15.26 11.99 -2.19
C GLY A 199 14.83 13.43 -2.47
N ASP A 200 15.05 13.87 -3.73
CA ASP A 200 14.53 15.12 -4.27
C ASP A 200 14.02 14.84 -5.70
N HIS A 201 12.76 15.10 -5.94
CA HIS A 201 12.11 14.93 -7.24
C HIS A 201 12.28 16.13 -8.17
N GLY A 202 12.89 17.21 -7.70
CA GLY A 202 13.02 18.46 -8.46
C GLY A 202 11.71 19.24 -8.65
N TYR A 203 10.65 18.87 -7.93
CA TYR A 203 9.36 19.55 -7.95
C TYR A 203 9.09 20.26 -6.62
N PRO A 204 8.48 21.43 -6.64
CA PRO A 204 8.06 22.11 -5.39
C PRO A 204 7.06 21.30 -4.55
N PHE A 205 6.24 20.46 -5.23
CA PHE A 205 5.26 19.59 -4.63
C PHE A 205 5.07 18.34 -5.49
N ALA A 206 5.39 17.19 -4.94
CA ALA A 206 5.21 15.87 -5.56
C ALA A 206 5.02 14.82 -4.47
N THR A 207 4.49 13.66 -4.83
CA THR A 207 4.28 12.53 -3.94
C THR A 207 5.05 11.30 -4.46
N ASN A 208 5.52 10.43 -3.57
CA ASN A 208 6.31 9.25 -3.93
C ASN A 208 5.45 8.11 -4.52
N PHE A 209 4.18 8.10 -4.19
CA PHE A 209 3.18 7.12 -4.66
C PHE A 209 1.90 7.85 -5.06
N ASN A 210 0.79 7.15 -5.20
CA ASN A 210 -0.46 7.74 -5.67
C ASN A 210 -0.80 9.04 -4.91
N PRO A 211 -0.92 10.19 -5.60
CA PRO A 211 -1.12 11.48 -4.92
C PRO A 211 -2.36 11.53 -4.04
N GLU A 212 -3.46 10.94 -4.48
CA GLU A 212 -4.71 10.91 -3.71
C GLU A 212 -4.54 10.17 -2.39
N ILE A 213 -3.97 8.97 -2.43
CA ILE A 213 -3.74 8.16 -1.22
C ILE A 213 -2.80 8.91 -0.26
N ASN A 214 -1.68 9.44 -0.77
CA ASN A 214 -0.74 10.21 0.05
C ASN A 214 -1.38 11.44 0.71
N LEU A 215 -2.14 12.21 -0.05
CA LEU A 215 -2.80 13.42 0.47
C LEU A 215 -3.85 13.10 1.53
N ARG A 216 -4.62 12.04 1.34
CA ARG A 216 -5.63 11.58 2.30
C ARG A 216 -5.00 11.05 3.57
N GLU A 217 -3.95 10.25 3.47
CA GLU A 217 -3.18 9.74 4.60
C GLU A 217 -2.63 10.87 5.48
N VAL A 218 -1.98 11.85 4.88
CA VAL A 218 -1.37 12.98 5.60
C VAL A 218 -2.42 13.93 6.19
N SER A 219 -3.62 14.00 5.60
CA SER A 219 -4.74 14.82 6.11
C SER A 219 -5.58 14.12 7.17
N ALA A 220 -5.41 12.81 7.36
CA ALA A 220 -6.16 12.04 8.34
C ALA A 220 -5.62 12.25 9.76
N ASN A 221 -6.46 11.97 10.76
CA ASN A 221 -6.03 11.91 12.14
C ASN A 221 -4.90 10.90 12.31
N GLY A 222 -3.88 11.25 13.09
CA GLY A 222 -2.85 10.34 13.51
C GLY A 222 -3.37 9.37 14.58
N SER A 223 -2.79 8.21 14.68
CA SER A 223 -3.03 7.33 15.82
C SER A 223 -1.82 6.46 16.13
N TYR A 224 -1.70 6.05 17.38
CA TYR A 224 -0.63 5.17 17.83
C TYR A 224 -1.12 4.25 18.95
N TRP A 225 -0.39 3.15 19.16
CA TRP A 225 -0.68 2.21 20.25
C TRP A 225 0.05 2.59 21.53
N GLU A 226 -0.65 2.66 22.66
CA GLU A 226 -0.04 2.89 23.96
C GLU A 226 -0.79 2.14 25.07
N ASN A 227 -0.06 1.37 25.87
CA ASN A 227 -0.56 0.66 27.05
C ASN A 227 -1.85 -0.14 26.83
N GLY A 228 -1.95 -0.83 25.69
CA GLY A 228 -3.07 -1.71 25.40
C GLY A 228 -4.27 -1.03 24.71
N HIS A 229 -4.15 0.22 24.29
CA HIS A 229 -5.21 0.94 23.60
C HIS A 229 -4.66 1.89 22.51
N TRP A 230 -5.53 2.27 21.59
CA TRP A 230 -5.25 3.28 20.58
C TRP A 230 -5.39 4.68 21.17
N VAL A 231 -4.46 5.55 20.80
CA VAL A 231 -4.50 6.98 21.09
C VAL A 231 -4.59 7.74 19.78
N GLU A 232 -5.60 8.57 19.62
CA GLU A 232 -5.84 9.40 18.44
C GLU A 232 -5.26 10.79 18.64
N THR A 233 -4.79 11.40 17.54
CA THR A 233 -4.27 12.78 17.50
C THR A 233 -4.86 13.52 16.31
N GLU A 234 -4.83 14.85 16.38
CA GLU A 234 -5.11 15.66 15.19
C GLU A 234 -4.07 15.41 14.09
N PRO A 235 -4.41 15.67 12.81
CA PRO A 235 -3.46 15.53 11.71
C PRO A 235 -2.16 16.30 11.96
N MET A 236 -1.00 15.64 11.84
CA MET A 236 0.32 16.23 11.98
C MET A 236 0.60 16.90 13.36
N GLU A 237 -0.18 16.61 14.40
CA GLU A 237 -0.06 17.24 15.72
C GLU A 237 1.27 16.97 16.41
N ILE A 238 1.71 15.71 16.38
CA ILE A 238 2.96 15.29 17.04
C ILE A 238 4.11 15.39 16.04
N LYS A 239 4.92 16.42 16.23
CA LYS A 239 6.16 16.65 15.49
C LYS A 239 7.37 16.19 16.30
N ARG A 240 8.34 15.64 15.62
CA ARG A 240 9.63 15.25 16.20
C ARG A 240 10.76 15.55 15.21
N GLU A 241 11.91 15.95 15.70
CA GLU A 241 13.13 16.11 14.92
C GLU A 241 14.06 14.90 15.15
N TYR A 242 14.69 14.44 14.08
CA TYR A 242 15.63 13.33 14.15
C TYR A 242 16.78 13.51 13.17
N ASN A 243 18.00 13.19 13.60
CA ASN A 243 19.19 13.22 12.75
C ASN A 243 19.40 11.83 12.12
N PHE A 244 18.90 11.66 10.90
CA PHE A 244 19.01 10.39 10.17
C PHE A 244 20.45 10.17 9.68
N PRO A 245 21.02 8.98 9.90
CA PRO A 245 22.35 8.64 9.37
C PRO A 245 22.43 8.87 7.85
N GLN A 246 23.44 9.58 7.38
CA GLN A 246 23.72 9.91 5.98
C GLN A 246 22.74 10.90 5.32
N VAL A 247 21.58 11.17 5.91
CA VAL A 247 20.58 12.11 5.39
C VAL A 247 20.60 13.45 6.13
N GLY A 248 20.91 13.43 7.43
CA GLY A 248 20.93 14.60 8.28
C GLY A 248 19.61 14.83 9.03
N GLU A 249 19.48 16.02 9.58
CA GLU A 249 18.36 16.41 10.43
C GLU A 249 17.07 16.63 9.62
N LYS A 250 16.00 15.99 10.05
CA LYS A 250 14.68 16.07 9.42
C LYS A 250 13.58 16.22 10.46
N ASP A 251 12.59 17.02 10.14
CA ASP A 251 11.31 17.04 10.83
C ASP A 251 10.48 15.83 10.39
N MET A 252 9.90 15.14 11.35
CA MET A 252 8.98 14.03 11.09
C MET A 252 7.71 14.18 11.91
N TYR A 253 6.62 13.65 11.40
CA TYR A 253 5.29 13.81 11.97
C TYR A 253 4.64 12.45 12.20
N LEU A 254 3.93 12.32 13.31
CA LEU A 254 3.19 11.10 13.63
C LEU A 254 1.98 10.97 12.71
N LEU A 255 1.87 9.80 12.11
CA LEU A 255 0.71 9.36 11.33
C LEU A 255 0.16 8.06 11.89
N HIS A 256 -1.08 7.72 11.55
CA HIS A 256 -1.53 6.34 11.62
C HIS A 256 -0.83 5.53 10.54
N HIS A 257 -0.45 4.28 10.84
CA HIS A 257 0.09 3.38 9.83
C HIS A 257 -0.25 1.92 10.15
N GLU A 258 -0.47 1.12 9.12
CA GLU A 258 -1.10 -0.21 9.21
C GLU A 258 -0.30 -1.24 10.00
N GLU A 259 1.04 -1.18 9.95
CA GLU A 259 1.85 -2.14 10.69
C GLU A 259 1.70 -2.05 12.20
N ILE A 260 1.23 -0.91 12.73
CA ILE A 260 0.97 -0.76 14.17
C ILE A 260 -0.02 -1.81 14.65
N GLU A 261 -1.07 -2.11 13.85
CA GLU A 261 -2.05 -3.15 14.17
C GLU A 261 -1.40 -4.53 14.31
N SER A 262 -0.58 -4.90 13.34
CA SER A 262 0.13 -6.19 13.32
C SER A 262 1.14 -6.28 14.47
N LEU A 263 1.91 -5.23 14.71
CA LEU A 263 2.91 -5.19 15.77
C LEU A 263 2.28 -5.23 17.17
N ALA A 264 1.17 -4.51 17.38
CA ALA A 264 0.43 -4.55 18.65
C ALA A 264 -0.09 -5.95 18.99
N LYS A 265 -0.49 -6.72 17.97
CA LYS A 265 -0.96 -8.10 18.15
C LYS A 265 0.17 -9.12 18.37
N ASN A 266 1.33 -8.91 17.74
CA ASN A 266 2.36 -9.95 17.63
C ASN A 266 3.64 -9.67 18.43
N VAL A 267 3.82 -8.49 19.02
CA VAL A 267 4.94 -8.16 19.92
C VAL A 267 4.48 -8.26 21.37
N PRO A 268 4.81 -9.34 22.09
CA PRO A 268 4.33 -9.55 23.44
C PRO A 268 4.82 -8.47 24.40
N GLY A 269 3.90 -7.87 25.16
CA GLY A 269 4.24 -6.91 26.21
C GLY A 269 4.64 -5.52 25.73
N VAL A 270 4.53 -5.23 24.44
CA VAL A 270 4.82 -3.90 23.91
C VAL A 270 3.87 -2.86 24.53
N LYS A 271 4.46 -1.74 24.98
CA LYS A 271 3.75 -0.67 25.68
C LYS A 271 3.37 0.47 24.74
N ARG A 272 4.22 0.75 23.73
CA ARG A 272 3.98 1.85 22.79
C ARG A 272 4.54 1.52 21.40
N ILE A 273 3.73 1.82 20.36
CA ILE A 273 4.14 1.72 18.95
C ILE A 273 3.70 3.00 18.26
N ARG A 274 4.64 3.66 17.57
CA ARG A 274 4.38 4.90 16.83
C ARG A 274 5.05 4.83 15.46
N PHE A 275 4.40 5.45 14.47
CA PHE A 275 4.96 5.66 13.14
C PHE A 275 5.15 7.15 12.88
N PHE A 276 6.28 7.51 12.30
CA PHE A 276 6.62 8.88 11.92
C PHE A 276 7.14 8.90 10.50
N MET A 277 6.68 9.87 9.72
CA MET A 277 7.14 10.12 8.35
C MET A 277 7.71 11.53 8.22
N THR A 278 8.74 11.67 7.40
CA THR A 278 9.39 12.97 7.16
C THR A 278 8.68 13.74 6.04
N PHE A 279 8.49 15.04 6.25
CA PHE A 279 7.97 15.94 5.24
C PHE A 279 8.82 17.20 5.13
N GLY A 280 9.12 17.60 3.89
CA GLY A 280 9.80 18.87 3.63
C GLY A 280 8.88 20.06 3.85
N GLN A 281 9.44 21.21 4.24
CA GLN A 281 8.68 22.43 4.50
C GLN A 281 7.91 22.92 3.26
N SER A 282 8.46 22.74 2.05
CA SER A 282 7.77 23.03 0.79
C SER A 282 6.49 22.22 0.65
N TYR A 283 6.57 20.90 0.88
CA TYR A 283 5.42 20.00 0.82
C TYR A 283 4.32 20.44 1.78
N LEU A 284 4.66 20.68 3.07
CA LEU A 284 3.70 21.08 4.09
C LEU A 284 3.01 22.42 3.77
N THR A 285 3.76 23.37 3.20
CA THR A 285 3.23 24.67 2.80
C THR A 285 2.20 24.56 1.69
N HIS A 286 2.51 23.79 0.64
CA HIS A 286 1.58 23.55 -0.47
C HIS A 286 0.37 22.77 0.00
N MET A 287 0.56 21.73 0.79
CA MET A 287 -0.54 20.92 1.32
C MET A 287 -1.51 21.76 2.14
N LYS A 288 -1.00 22.61 3.04
CA LYS A 288 -1.86 23.49 3.84
C LYS A 288 -2.62 24.48 2.98
N CYS A 289 -2.01 25.03 1.93
CA CYS A 289 -2.68 25.89 0.98
C CYS A 289 -3.83 25.16 0.25
N LEU A 290 -3.57 23.95 -0.25
CA LEU A 290 -4.55 23.12 -0.96
C LEU A 290 -5.73 22.72 -0.06
N GLU A 291 -5.44 22.38 1.19
CA GLU A 291 -6.46 22.11 2.21
C GLU A 291 -7.35 23.34 2.46
N ASN A 292 -6.74 24.50 2.72
CA ASN A 292 -7.47 25.74 3.02
C ASN A 292 -8.38 26.20 1.89
N VAL A 293 -8.07 25.89 0.63
CA VAL A 293 -8.92 26.23 -0.52
C VAL A 293 -9.88 25.11 -0.93
N GLY A 294 -9.92 24.00 -0.16
CA GLY A 294 -10.81 22.86 -0.40
C GLY A 294 -10.39 21.92 -1.53
N MET A 295 -9.15 22.02 -2.03
CA MET A 295 -8.66 21.16 -3.13
C MET A 295 -8.42 19.69 -2.71
N LEU A 296 -8.39 19.41 -1.40
CA LEU A 296 -8.26 18.04 -0.87
C LEU A 296 -9.63 17.38 -0.62
N SER A 297 -10.73 18.07 -0.95
CA SER A 297 -12.07 17.52 -0.77
C SER A 297 -12.35 16.37 -1.72
N THR A 298 -12.94 15.31 -1.18
CA THR A 298 -13.45 14.14 -1.91
C THR A 298 -14.90 14.34 -2.35
N SER A 299 -15.61 15.33 -1.77
CA SER A 299 -16.99 15.65 -2.15
C SER A 299 -17.03 16.37 -3.49
N PRO A 300 -17.93 15.95 -4.42
CA PRO A 300 -18.05 16.58 -5.71
C PRO A 300 -18.58 18.01 -5.59
N ILE A 301 -18.08 18.89 -6.46
CA ILE A 301 -18.57 20.26 -6.64
C ILE A 301 -19.11 20.44 -8.06
N ASN A 302 -20.10 21.32 -8.24
CA ASN A 302 -20.57 21.68 -9.57
C ASN A 302 -19.74 22.85 -10.11
N TYR A 303 -19.08 22.64 -11.24
CA TYR A 303 -18.40 23.67 -12.01
C TYR A 303 -18.95 23.74 -13.43
N GLU A 304 -19.63 24.82 -13.78
CA GLU A 304 -20.23 25.05 -15.10
C GLU A 304 -21.10 23.87 -15.60
N GLY A 305 -21.91 23.29 -14.71
CA GLY A 305 -22.80 22.17 -15.01
C GLY A 305 -22.12 20.80 -15.09
N ARG A 306 -20.87 20.69 -14.67
CA ARG A 306 -20.13 19.44 -14.56
C ARG A 306 -19.79 19.15 -13.11
N GLU A 307 -19.93 17.92 -12.70
CA GLU A 307 -19.40 17.44 -11.42
C GLU A 307 -17.89 17.28 -11.49
N ILE A 308 -17.19 17.84 -10.52
CA ILE A 308 -15.73 17.71 -10.36
C ILE A 308 -15.44 17.36 -8.91
N VAL A 309 -14.67 16.32 -8.67
CA VAL A 309 -14.12 15.98 -7.35
C VAL A 309 -12.75 16.69 -7.22
N PRO A 310 -12.59 17.66 -6.29
CA PRO A 310 -11.39 18.50 -6.23
C PRO A 310 -10.08 17.72 -6.14
N ILE A 311 -10.00 16.70 -5.27
CA ILE A 311 -8.78 15.90 -5.11
C ILE A 311 -8.43 15.10 -6.38
N GLN A 312 -9.43 14.64 -7.14
CA GLN A 312 -9.21 13.93 -8.41
C GLN A 312 -8.69 14.88 -9.50
N PHE A 313 -9.18 16.11 -9.49
CA PHE A 313 -8.68 17.15 -10.39
C PHE A 313 -7.23 17.53 -10.03
N LEU A 314 -6.93 17.71 -8.74
CA LEU A 314 -5.57 17.96 -8.26
C LEU A 314 -4.62 16.83 -8.65
N LYS A 315 -5.00 15.58 -8.43
CA LYS A 315 -4.24 14.38 -8.82
C LYS A 315 -3.85 14.40 -10.30
N ALA A 316 -4.75 14.85 -11.18
CA ALA A 316 -4.48 14.92 -12.61
C ALA A 316 -3.44 16.00 -12.99
N LEU A 317 -3.18 16.98 -12.11
CA LEU A 317 -2.19 18.05 -12.31
C LEU A 317 -0.82 17.70 -11.73
N LEU A 318 -0.74 16.79 -10.77
CA LEU A 318 0.51 16.41 -10.11
C LEU A 318 1.37 15.50 -11.01
N PRO A 319 2.70 15.53 -10.83
CA PRO A 319 3.58 14.60 -11.53
C PRO A 319 3.19 13.14 -11.26
N ASP A 320 3.22 12.31 -12.30
CA ASP A 320 3.02 10.86 -12.13
C ASP A 320 4.22 10.27 -11.37
N PRO A 321 4.01 9.68 -10.17
CA PRO A 321 5.11 9.11 -9.38
C PRO A 321 5.92 8.05 -10.13
N ALA A 322 5.34 7.38 -11.12
CA ALA A 322 6.06 6.42 -11.96
C ALA A 322 7.07 7.06 -12.91
N SER A 323 7.05 8.40 -13.04
CA SER A 323 7.96 9.17 -13.90
C SER A 323 9.06 9.93 -13.13
N LEU A 324 9.00 9.90 -11.80
CA LEU A 324 9.90 10.60 -10.87
C LEU A 324 11.22 9.86 -10.62
#